data_2efabffd29a1ce2b7496524db156451d
#
_entry.id   2efabffd29a1ce2b7496524db156451d
#
_cell.length_a   1.000
_cell.length_b   1.000
_cell.length_c   1.000
_cell.angle_alpha   90.00
_cell.angle_beta   90.00
_cell.angle_gamma   90.00
#
_symmetry.space_group_name_H-M   'P 1'
#
loop_
_entity.id
_entity.type
_entity.pdbx_description
1 polymer ?
#
loop_
_entity_poly.entity_id
_entity_poly.type
_entity_poly.pdbx_seq_one_letter_code
_entity_poly.pdbx_strand_id
1 'polypeptide(L)'
;MTTLRIGVVGLGGIAQKAWLPVLGAATEWTVAAAWSPTREKALRVCETWRIPYADSLASLAAQCDAVFVHTSTASHYAVVSELLNLGVHVCVDKPLAENLKDAERLVELAARKKLTLMVGFNRRFSPLYRELKQQMPQAASLRMDKHRA
;
A
#
# COMPACT_ATOMS: atom_id res chain seq x y z
N MET A 1 -23.50 -3.28 8.64
CA MET A 1 -22.01 -3.25 8.68
C MET A 1 -21.54 -2.05 7.88
N THR A 2 -20.74 -1.19 8.45
CA THR A 2 -20.13 -0.07 7.71
C THR A 2 -19.05 -0.61 6.79
N THR A 3 -19.15 -0.30 5.51
CA THR A 3 -18.14 -0.69 4.50
C THR A 3 -16.84 0.04 4.79
N LEU A 4 -15.70 -0.65 4.76
CA LEU A 4 -14.38 -0.06 5.00
C LEU A 4 -14.05 0.96 3.89
N ARG A 5 -13.60 2.15 4.28
CA ARG A 5 -13.24 3.24 3.36
C ARG A 5 -11.74 3.22 3.11
N ILE A 6 -11.34 3.01 1.86
CA ILE A 6 -9.95 2.90 1.46
C ILE A 6 -9.49 4.17 0.75
N GLY A 7 -8.32 4.68 1.15
CA GLY A 7 -7.59 5.72 0.43
C GLY A 7 -6.47 5.13 -0.43
N VAL A 8 -6.12 5.79 -1.53
CA VAL A 8 -4.97 5.42 -2.37
C VAL A 8 -4.03 6.59 -2.52
N VAL A 9 -2.77 6.41 -2.13
CA VAL A 9 -1.71 7.41 -2.20
C VAL A 9 -0.63 6.96 -3.17
N GLY A 10 -0.36 7.80 -4.19
CA GLY A 10 0.54 7.45 -5.29
C GLY A 10 -0.19 6.74 -6.42
N LEU A 11 -0.47 7.48 -7.50
CA LEU A 11 -1.23 7.02 -8.66
C LEU A 11 -0.33 6.74 -9.86
N GLY A 12 0.85 6.16 -9.60
CA GLY A 12 1.81 5.73 -10.61
C GLY A 12 1.41 4.42 -11.31
N GLY A 13 2.35 3.88 -12.11
CA GLY A 13 2.09 2.69 -12.92
C GLY A 13 1.68 1.45 -12.13
N ILE A 14 2.26 1.22 -10.93
CA ILE A 14 1.91 0.06 -10.11
C ILE A 14 0.48 0.17 -9.55
N ALA A 15 0.09 1.38 -9.12
CA ALA A 15 -1.27 1.63 -8.66
C ALA A 15 -2.28 1.34 -9.77
N GLN A 16 -2.07 1.91 -10.97
CA GLN A 16 -3.01 1.78 -12.08
C GLN A 16 -3.07 0.37 -12.68
N LYS A 17 -1.93 -0.33 -12.76
CA LYS A 17 -1.86 -1.66 -13.43
C LYS A 17 -2.22 -2.83 -12.50
N ALA A 18 -1.98 -2.71 -11.22
CA ALA A 18 -2.13 -3.81 -10.28
C ALA A 18 -3.17 -3.55 -9.18
N TRP A 19 -3.12 -2.39 -8.55
CA TRP A 19 -3.93 -2.15 -7.35
C TRP A 19 -5.33 -1.61 -7.63
N LEU A 20 -5.48 -0.55 -8.45
CA LEU A 20 -6.78 0.03 -8.72
C LEU A 20 -7.78 -0.96 -9.34
N PRO A 21 -7.39 -1.87 -10.26
CA PRO A 21 -8.31 -2.90 -10.75
C PRO A 21 -8.83 -3.82 -9.64
N VAL A 22 -7.99 -4.21 -8.69
CA VAL A 22 -8.37 -5.08 -7.56
C VAL A 22 -9.19 -4.31 -6.53
N LEU A 23 -8.74 -3.11 -6.15
CA LEU A 23 -9.42 -2.30 -5.15
C LEU A 23 -10.82 -1.85 -5.62
N GLY A 24 -10.94 -1.50 -6.90
CA GLY A 24 -12.21 -1.05 -7.48
C GLY A 24 -13.21 -2.18 -7.75
N ALA A 25 -12.76 -3.43 -7.85
CA ALA A 25 -13.63 -4.59 -8.05
C ALA A 25 -14.11 -5.22 -6.74
N ALA A 26 -13.54 -4.86 -5.60
CA ALA A 26 -13.91 -5.44 -4.31
C ALA A 26 -15.26 -4.89 -3.83
N THR A 27 -16.00 -5.71 -3.12
CA THR A 27 -17.32 -5.40 -2.55
C THR A 27 -17.29 -5.14 -1.05
N GLU A 28 -16.20 -5.56 -0.37
CA GLU A 28 -16.04 -5.44 1.08
C GLU A 28 -15.59 -4.05 1.53
N TRP A 29 -15.13 -3.23 0.59
CA TRP A 29 -14.71 -1.85 0.82
C TRP A 29 -15.06 -0.93 -0.34
N THR A 30 -14.91 0.38 -0.13
CA THR A 30 -15.02 1.41 -1.17
C THR A 30 -13.72 2.21 -1.24
N VAL A 31 -13.30 2.59 -2.45
CA VAL A 31 -12.20 3.54 -2.65
C VAL A 31 -12.77 4.94 -2.48
N ALA A 32 -12.59 5.52 -1.30
CA ALA A 32 -13.22 6.77 -0.90
C ALA A 32 -12.49 8.01 -1.43
N ALA A 33 -11.15 7.96 -1.54
CA ALA A 33 -10.36 9.08 -2.03
C ALA A 33 -8.99 8.60 -2.55
N ALA A 34 -8.37 9.42 -3.41
CA ALA A 34 -7.01 9.21 -3.86
C ALA A 34 -6.22 10.52 -3.87
N TRP A 35 -4.91 10.41 -3.66
CA TRP A 35 -3.98 11.53 -3.69
C TRP A 35 -2.65 11.15 -4.35
N SER A 36 -2.03 12.11 -5.02
CA SER A 36 -0.66 11.98 -5.53
C SER A 36 -0.02 13.37 -5.65
N PRO A 37 1.31 13.50 -5.47
CA PRO A 37 1.98 14.80 -5.49
C PRO A 37 1.86 15.53 -6.85
N THR A 38 1.72 14.81 -7.95
CA THR A 38 1.53 15.41 -9.28
C THR A 38 0.03 15.55 -9.57
N ARG A 39 -0.55 16.68 -9.13
CA ARG A 39 -2.00 16.96 -9.17
C ARG A 39 -2.63 16.69 -10.54
N GLU A 40 -2.05 17.23 -11.61
CA GLU A 40 -2.63 17.11 -12.96
C GLU A 40 -2.78 15.65 -13.42
N LYS A 41 -1.73 14.85 -13.21
CA LYS A 41 -1.77 13.41 -13.52
C LYS A 41 -2.74 12.66 -12.61
N ALA A 42 -2.78 13.03 -11.34
CA ALA A 42 -3.68 12.43 -10.36
C ALA A 42 -5.15 12.66 -10.73
N LEU A 43 -5.52 13.87 -11.12
CA LEU A 43 -6.89 14.19 -11.53
C LEU A 43 -7.35 13.33 -12.72
N ARG A 44 -6.49 13.15 -13.73
CA ARG A 44 -6.82 12.28 -14.90
C ARG A 44 -7.06 10.82 -14.47
N VAL A 45 -6.23 10.30 -13.57
CA VAL A 45 -6.39 8.94 -13.04
C VAL A 45 -7.67 8.83 -12.22
N CYS A 46 -7.91 9.79 -11.33
CA CYS A 46 -9.13 9.83 -10.51
C CYS A 46 -10.40 9.89 -11.37
N GLU A 47 -10.40 10.70 -12.43
CA GLU A 47 -11.51 10.76 -13.38
C GLU A 47 -11.73 9.41 -14.09
N THR A 48 -10.65 8.79 -14.59
CA THR A 48 -10.72 7.48 -15.27
C THR A 48 -11.31 6.39 -14.36
N TRP A 49 -10.91 6.38 -13.11
CA TRP A 49 -11.33 5.38 -12.13
C TRP A 49 -12.55 5.79 -11.31
N ARG A 50 -13.08 6.99 -11.53
CA ARG A 50 -14.24 7.56 -10.79
C ARG A 50 -14.00 7.60 -9.29
N ILE A 51 -12.78 7.94 -8.88
CA ILE A 51 -12.37 8.08 -7.48
C ILE A 51 -12.27 9.56 -7.13
N PRO A 52 -12.82 10.03 -6.02
CA PRO A 52 -12.64 11.40 -5.55
C PRO A 52 -11.16 11.73 -5.35
N TYR A 53 -10.70 12.87 -5.85
CA TYR A 53 -9.36 13.38 -5.58
C TYR A 53 -9.35 14.16 -4.26
N ALA A 54 -8.38 13.87 -3.41
CA ALA A 54 -8.11 14.63 -2.18
C ALA A 54 -6.97 15.62 -2.42
N ASP A 55 -7.09 16.84 -1.87
CA ASP A 55 -6.10 17.90 -2.08
C ASP A 55 -4.84 17.75 -1.19
N SER A 56 -4.90 16.91 -0.16
CA SER A 56 -3.81 16.64 0.78
C SER A 56 -3.94 15.26 1.42
N LEU A 57 -2.85 14.78 2.05
CA LEU A 57 -2.90 13.55 2.86
C LEU A 57 -3.87 13.69 4.04
N ALA A 58 -3.95 14.86 4.66
CA ALA A 58 -4.90 15.12 5.74
C ALA A 58 -6.36 15.03 5.26
N SER A 59 -6.67 15.64 4.12
CA SER A 59 -8.01 15.56 3.51
C SER A 59 -8.36 14.12 3.09
N LEU A 60 -7.40 13.35 2.61
CA LEU A 60 -7.59 11.93 2.28
C LEU A 60 -7.83 11.11 3.55
N ALA A 61 -6.99 11.27 4.57
CA ALA A 61 -7.09 10.52 5.82
C ALA A 61 -8.43 10.75 6.53
N ALA A 62 -8.98 11.96 6.50
CA ALA A 62 -10.29 12.27 7.07
C ALA A 62 -11.46 11.49 6.43
N GLN A 63 -11.28 10.97 5.23
CA GLN A 63 -12.30 10.23 4.47
C GLN A 63 -12.09 8.71 4.52
N CYS A 64 -10.99 8.23 5.08
CA CYS A 64 -10.55 6.84 4.97
C CYS A 64 -10.33 6.20 6.35
N ASP A 65 -10.50 4.89 6.39
CA ASP A 65 -10.17 4.05 7.55
C ASP A 65 -8.79 3.42 7.38
N ALA A 66 -8.42 3.11 6.11
CA ALA A 66 -7.12 2.57 5.75
C ALA A 66 -6.63 3.14 4.41
N VAL A 67 -5.31 3.19 4.22
CA VAL A 67 -4.69 3.79 3.04
C VAL A 67 -3.65 2.85 2.43
N PHE A 68 -3.74 2.65 1.11
CA PHE A 68 -2.72 1.98 0.31
C PHE A 68 -1.73 3.01 -0.25
N VAL A 69 -0.44 2.77 -0.02
CA VAL A 69 0.66 3.69 -0.41
C VAL A 69 1.51 3.03 -1.50
N HIS A 70 1.52 3.66 -2.67
CA HIS A 70 2.23 3.22 -3.89
C HIS A 70 3.17 4.30 -4.44
N THR A 71 3.69 5.14 -3.57
CA THR A 71 4.65 6.19 -3.94
C THR A 71 6.05 5.62 -4.17
N SER A 72 7.03 6.47 -4.49
CA SER A 72 8.43 6.05 -4.55
C SER A 72 8.95 5.69 -3.16
N THR A 73 9.89 4.74 -3.08
CA THR A 73 10.48 4.29 -1.81
C THR A 73 11.04 5.46 -0.98
N ALA A 74 11.67 6.43 -1.63
CA ALA A 74 12.22 7.61 -0.96
C ALA A 74 11.19 8.43 -0.18
N SER A 75 9.92 8.40 -0.59
CA SER A 75 8.83 9.10 0.09
C SER A 75 8.07 8.25 1.11
N HIS A 76 8.31 6.94 1.19
CA HIS A 76 7.55 6.04 2.07
C HIS A 76 7.60 6.49 3.53
N TYR A 77 8.79 6.80 4.06
CA TYR A 77 8.92 7.22 5.46
C TYR A 77 8.06 8.45 5.79
N ALA A 78 8.16 9.50 4.97
CA ALA A 78 7.41 10.72 5.19
C ALA A 78 5.89 10.50 5.07
N VAL A 79 5.45 9.86 3.98
CA VAL A 79 4.03 9.61 3.71
C VAL A 79 3.41 8.68 4.75
N VAL A 80 4.06 7.56 5.07
CA VAL A 80 3.55 6.59 6.04
C VAL A 80 3.52 7.17 7.45
N SER A 81 4.59 7.91 7.85
CA SER A 81 4.60 8.63 9.14
C SER A 81 3.43 9.60 9.28
N GLU A 82 3.17 10.41 8.24
CA GLU A 82 2.08 11.38 8.25
C GLU A 82 0.73 10.68 8.36
N LEU A 83 0.47 9.64 7.56
CA LEU A 83 -0.77 8.87 7.60
C LEU A 83 -1.02 8.19 8.95
N LEU A 84 0.00 7.58 9.55
CA LEU A 84 -0.09 7.01 10.90
C LEU A 84 -0.37 8.08 11.95
N ASN A 85 0.23 9.27 11.83
CA ASN A 85 -0.06 10.38 12.73
C ASN A 85 -1.48 10.92 12.56
N LEU A 86 -2.04 10.86 11.36
CA LEU A 86 -3.44 11.18 11.06
C LEU A 86 -4.43 10.10 11.51
N GLY A 87 -3.96 8.96 12.01
CA GLY A 87 -4.78 7.95 12.66
C GLY A 87 -5.40 6.92 11.72
N VAL A 88 -4.88 6.73 10.51
CA VAL A 88 -5.36 5.72 9.56
C VAL A 88 -4.43 4.50 9.50
N HIS A 89 -5.01 3.32 9.23
CA HIS A 89 -4.25 2.10 8.95
C HIS A 89 -3.52 2.22 7.61
N VAL A 90 -2.34 1.63 7.48
CA VAL A 90 -1.53 1.77 6.27
C VAL A 90 -1.09 0.40 5.72
N CYS A 91 -1.28 0.23 4.40
CA CYS A 91 -0.64 -0.81 3.61
C CYS A 91 0.30 -0.14 2.60
N VAL A 92 1.59 -0.36 2.71
CA VAL A 92 2.62 0.28 1.87
C VAL A 92 3.31 -0.75 0.98
N ASP A 93 3.68 -0.35 -0.25
CA ASP A 93 4.49 -1.18 -1.13
C ASP A 93 5.88 -1.46 -0.51
N LYS A 94 6.48 -2.56 -0.94
CA LYS A 94 7.83 -2.94 -0.55
C LYS A 94 8.90 -2.05 -1.26
N PRO A 95 10.02 -1.74 -0.60
CA PRO A 95 10.32 -1.92 0.82
C PRO A 95 9.60 -0.90 1.69
N LEU A 96 9.50 -1.14 2.99
CA LEU A 96 8.84 -0.21 3.93
C LEU A 96 9.50 1.17 3.96
N ALA A 97 10.84 1.20 3.93
CA ALA A 97 11.66 2.41 3.89
C ALA A 97 12.99 2.12 3.19
N GLU A 98 13.81 3.14 2.91
CA GLU A 98 15.13 3.00 2.30
C GLU A 98 16.18 2.42 3.25
N ASN A 99 15.99 2.56 4.55
CA ASN A 99 16.93 2.09 5.56
C ASN A 99 16.22 1.49 6.78
N LEU A 100 16.95 0.70 7.56
CA LEU A 100 16.43 -0.01 8.72
C LEU A 100 15.90 0.95 9.80
N LYS A 101 16.64 2.02 10.10
CA LYS A 101 16.28 2.97 11.15
C LYS A 101 14.89 3.60 10.91
N ASP A 102 14.60 3.98 9.68
CA ASP A 102 13.31 4.57 9.32
C ASP A 102 12.20 3.50 9.34
N ALA A 103 12.50 2.26 8.92
CA ALA A 103 11.56 1.16 9.01
C ALA A 103 11.18 0.86 10.48
N GLU A 104 12.16 0.80 11.39
CA GLU A 104 11.94 0.59 12.82
C GLU A 104 11.08 1.72 13.42
N ARG A 105 11.36 2.98 13.09
CA ARG A 105 10.56 4.13 13.54
C ARG A 105 9.10 4.05 13.11
N LEU A 106 8.83 3.60 11.88
CA LEU A 106 7.47 3.43 11.38
C LEU A 106 6.73 2.32 12.14
N VAL A 107 7.40 1.20 12.39
CA VAL A 107 6.83 0.08 13.18
C VAL A 107 6.50 0.53 14.61
N GLU A 108 7.43 1.23 15.27
CA GLU A 108 7.20 1.78 16.61
C GLU A 108 6.06 2.80 16.62
N LEU A 109 5.97 3.67 15.62
CA LEU A 109 4.91 4.66 15.50
C LEU A 109 3.55 3.97 15.35
N ALA A 110 3.44 2.98 14.48
CA ALA A 110 2.21 2.21 14.28
C ALA A 110 1.79 1.50 15.58
N ALA A 111 2.72 0.89 16.29
CA ALA A 111 2.46 0.22 17.58
C ALA A 111 1.95 1.22 18.63
N ARG A 112 2.61 2.37 18.81
CA ARG A 112 2.17 3.41 19.75
C ARG A 112 0.77 3.94 19.45
N LYS A 113 0.44 4.08 18.14
CA LYS A 113 -0.86 4.55 17.68
C LYS A 113 -1.92 3.45 17.66
N LYS A 114 -1.56 2.20 17.92
CA LYS A 114 -2.43 1.01 17.81
C LYS A 114 -3.05 0.88 16.41
N LEU A 115 -2.27 1.20 15.38
CA LEU A 115 -2.66 1.13 13.98
C LEU A 115 -2.00 -0.07 13.30
N THR A 116 -2.68 -0.63 12.30
CA THR A 116 -2.10 -1.66 11.44
C THR A 116 -1.16 -1.02 10.43
N LEU A 117 0.08 -1.52 10.37
CA LEU A 117 1.04 -1.22 9.31
C LEU A 117 1.38 -2.52 8.61
N MET A 118 1.03 -2.64 7.34
CA MET A 118 1.29 -3.81 6.50
C MET A 118 2.23 -3.43 5.36
N VAL A 119 3.22 -4.29 5.07
CA VAL A 119 4.08 -4.15 3.88
C VAL A 119 3.65 -5.15 2.82
N GLY A 120 3.53 -4.67 1.58
CA GLY A 120 3.02 -5.42 0.43
C GLY A 120 3.99 -6.47 -0.14
N PHE A 121 4.47 -7.40 0.69
CA PHE A 121 5.25 -8.55 0.24
C PHE A 121 4.36 -9.60 -0.45
N ASN A 122 3.85 -9.26 -1.62
CA ASN A 122 2.81 -9.98 -2.34
C ASN A 122 3.20 -11.40 -2.77
N ARG A 123 4.48 -11.68 -3.01
CA ARG A 123 4.94 -13.00 -3.50
C ARG A 123 4.65 -14.16 -2.55
N ARG A 124 4.58 -13.88 -1.24
CA ARG A 124 4.22 -14.90 -0.23
C ARG A 124 2.83 -15.52 -0.47
N PHE A 125 1.96 -14.82 -1.18
CA PHE A 125 0.60 -15.27 -1.50
C PHE A 125 0.51 -15.96 -2.86
N SER A 126 1.60 -16.00 -3.66
CA SER A 126 1.62 -16.70 -4.93
C SER A 126 1.38 -18.20 -4.74
N PRO A 127 0.46 -18.83 -5.50
CA PRO A 127 0.19 -20.26 -5.41
C PRO A 127 1.47 -21.11 -5.53
N LEU A 128 2.35 -20.80 -6.48
CA LEU A 128 3.61 -21.51 -6.70
C LEU A 128 4.54 -21.48 -5.48
N TYR A 129 4.68 -20.30 -4.81
CA TYR A 129 5.50 -20.19 -3.61
C TYR A 129 4.87 -20.93 -2.42
N ARG A 130 3.55 -20.93 -2.32
CA ARG A 130 2.83 -21.66 -1.27
C ARG A 130 2.98 -23.16 -1.45
N GLU A 131 2.83 -23.66 -2.68
CA GLU A 131 3.03 -25.04 -3.04
C GLU A 131 4.48 -25.50 -2.76
N LEU A 132 5.48 -24.73 -3.22
CA LEU A 132 6.89 -25.01 -2.95
C LEU A 132 7.17 -25.13 -1.45
N LYS A 133 6.64 -24.23 -0.65
CA LYS A 133 6.78 -24.27 0.81
C LYS A 133 6.16 -25.52 1.43
N GLN A 134 5.04 -25.99 0.89
CA GLN A 134 4.39 -27.23 1.37
C GLN A 134 5.20 -28.47 1.01
N GLN A 135 5.77 -28.51 -0.19
CA GLN A 135 6.60 -29.63 -0.66
C GLN A 135 7.97 -29.70 0.03
N MET A 136 8.48 -28.56 0.53
CA MET A 136 9.82 -28.45 1.12
C MET A 136 9.77 -27.81 2.53
N PRO A 137 9.07 -28.40 3.50
CA PRO A 137 8.84 -27.75 4.80
C PRO A 137 10.12 -27.63 5.66
N GLN A 138 11.15 -28.44 5.37
CA GLN A 138 12.41 -28.50 6.13
C GLN A 138 13.65 -28.22 5.29
N ALA A 139 13.51 -27.46 4.19
CA ALA A 139 14.63 -27.12 3.34
C ALA A 139 15.68 -26.29 4.10
N ALA A 140 16.91 -26.77 4.17
CA ALA A 140 18.04 -26.07 4.78
C ALA A 140 18.59 -24.94 3.91
N SER A 141 18.44 -25.07 2.58
CA SER A 141 18.79 -24.04 1.61
C SER A 141 17.88 -24.11 0.38
N LEU A 142 17.64 -22.97 -0.25
CA LEU A 142 16.90 -22.86 -1.50
C LEU A 142 17.65 -21.90 -2.42
N ARG A 143 17.99 -22.35 -3.64
CA ARG A 143 18.47 -21.47 -4.69
C ARG A 143 17.34 -21.20 -5.68
N MET A 144 17.11 -19.94 -6.00
CA MET A 144 16.08 -19.51 -6.93
C MET A 144 16.68 -18.54 -7.95
N ASP A 145 16.68 -18.93 -9.21
CA ASP A 145 17.16 -18.11 -10.31
C ASP A 145 15.98 -17.49 -11.07
N LYS A 146 15.99 -16.16 -11.22
CA LYS A 146 14.97 -15.44 -12.00
C LYS A 146 15.59 -14.87 -13.26
N HIS A 147 15.29 -15.49 -14.39
CA HIS A 147 15.68 -14.99 -15.69
C HIS A 147 14.65 -13.98 -16.21
N ARG A 148 15.13 -12.86 -16.76
CA ARG A 148 14.32 -11.91 -17.52
C ARG A 148 14.78 -12.01 -18.97
N ALA A 149 13.84 -12.23 -19.87
CA ALA A 149 14.04 -12.06 -21.31
C ALA A 149 14.17 -10.55 -21.62
#